data_ba77a7883d91ea44426a3e43cacc6f27
#
_entry.id   ba77a7883d91ea44426a3e43cacc6f27
#
_cell.length_a   1.000
_cell.length_b   1.000
_cell.length_c   1.000
_cell.angle_alpha   90.00
_cell.angle_beta   90.00
_cell.angle_gamma   90.00
#
_symmetry.space_group_name_H-M   'P 1'
#
loop_
_entity.id
_entity.type
_entity.pdbx_description
1 polymer ?
#
loop_
_entity_poly.entity_id
_entity_poly.type
_entity_poly.pdbx_seq_one_letter_code
_entity_poly.pdbx_strand_id
1 'polypeptide(L)'
;MSGIEITFHNKVEIKVQAQIFTGSTLVSTCVAGPGETGVLPAESVRYDIYLRNGATGWVIARQMDSEAKSLTLIRLNGKYTIT
;
A
#
# COMPACT_ATOMS: atom_id res chain seq x y z
N MET A 1 2.55 -9.46 -22.53
CA MET A 1 2.88 -8.24 -21.85
C MET A 1 2.85 -8.43 -20.35
N SER A 2 3.91 -8.15 -19.71
CA SER A 2 3.96 -8.31 -18.28
C SER A 2 3.49 -7.03 -17.58
N GLY A 3 2.71 -7.20 -16.54
CA GLY A 3 2.42 -6.11 -15.64
C GLY A 3 3.48 -6.02 -14.56
N ILE A 4 3.49 -4.90 -13.88
CA ILE A 4 4.29 -4.72 -12.68
C ILE A 4 3.38 -5.01 -11.51
N GLU A 5 3.85 -5.83 -10.58
CA GLU A 5 3.08 -6.15 -9.38
C GLU A 5 3.83 -5.68 -8.15
N ILE A 6 3.10 -5.02 -7.27
CA ILE A 6 3.64 -4.54 -6.00
C ILE A 6 3.04 -5.42 -4.91
N THR A 7 3.90 -5.98 -4.07
CA THR A 7 3.45 -6.80 -2.95
C THR A 7 3.38 -5.95 -1.69
N PHE A 8 2.25 -6.01 -1.00
CA PHE A 8 2.03 -5.26 0.22
C PHE A 8 1.84 -6.23 1.39
N HIS A 9 2.67 -6.08 2.41
CA HIS A 9 2.60 -6.89 3.63
C HIS A 9 2.05 -6.04 4.76
N ASN A 10 0.88 -6.43 5.28
CA ASN A 10 0.28 -5.73 6.42
C ASN A 10 0.72 -6.41 7.72
N LYS A 11 1.58 -5.75 8.47
CA LYS A 11 2.07 -6.27 9.75
C LYS A 11 1.52 -5.50 10.95
N VAL A 12 0.46 -4.73 10.74
CA VAL A 12 -0.19 -4.03 11.84
C VAL A 12 -1.48 -4.74 12.22
N GLU A 13 -2.08 -4.30 13.32
CA GLU A 13 -3.21 -5.00 13.93
C GLU A 13 -4.57 -4.63 13.34
N ILE A 14 -4.61 -3.77 12.33
CA ILE A 14 -5.86 -3.35 11.69
C ILE A 14 -5.89 -3.77 10.23
N LYS A 15 -7.10 -3.84 9.69
CA LYS A 15 -7.30 -4.06 8.26
C LYS A 15 -6.89 -2.79 7.51
N VAL A 16 -6.15 -2.94 6.43
CA VAL A 16 -5.60 -1.82 5.68
C VAL A 16 -6.00 -1.93 4.22
N GLN A 17 -6.45 -0.83 3.64
CA GLN A 17 -6.71 -0.71 2.23
C GLN A 17 -5.53 0.01 1.59
N ALA A 18 -4.89 -0.64 0.62
CA ALA A 18 -3.77 -0.07 -0.11
C ALA A 18 -4.24 0.38 -1.49
N GLN A 19 -3.85 1.58 -1.89
CA GLN A 19 -4.22 2.15 -3.19
C GLN A 19 -3.00 2.68 -3.89
N ILE A 20 -2.82 2.28 -5.15
CA ILE A 20 -1.72 2.75 -5.98
C ILE A 20 -2.25 3.76 -6.99
N PHE A 21 -1.55 4.88 -7.10
CA PHE A 21 -1.89 5.95 -8.03
C PHE A 21 -0.72 6.23 -8.96
N THR A 22 -1.05 6.57 -10.19
CA THR A 22 -0.12 7.19 -11.13
C THR A 22 -0.65 8.58 -11.41
N GLY A 23 0.07 9.60 -10.93
CA GLY A 23 -0.47 10.95 -10.93
C GLY A 23 -1.72 11.02 -10.07
N SER A 24 -2.82 11.47 -10.65
CA SER A 24 -4.10 11.53 -9.96
C SER A 24 -5.02 10.34 -10.28
N THR A 25 -4.51 9.36 -11.03
CA THR A 25 -5.31 8.21 -11.46
C THR A 25 -5.11 7.03 -10.53
N LEU A 26 -6.20 6.51 -9.99
CA LEU A 26 -6.18 5.29 -9.19
C LEU A 26 -5.96 4.10 -10.12
N VAL A 27 -4.87 3.36 -9.90
CA VAL A 27 -4.51 2.21 -10.73
C VAL A 27 -5.05 0.92 -10.14
N SER A 28 -4.87 0.71 -8.84
CA SER A 28 -5.29 -0.52 -8.20
C SER A 28 -5.52 -0.33 -6.72
N THR A 29 -6.29 -1.25 -6.14
CA THR A 29 -6.64 -1.25 -4.73
C THR A 29 -6.59 -2.68 -4.24
N CYS A 30 -6.10 -2.89 -3.03
CA CYS A 30 -6.25 -4.17 -2.35
C CYS A 30 -6.52 -3.94 -0.87
N VAL A 31 -7.09 -4.96 -0.22
CA VAL A 31 -7.36 -4.93 1.21
C VAL A 31 -6.64 -6.10 1.84
N ALA A 32 -5.89 -5.84 2.90
CA ALA A 32 -5.18 -6.88 3.64
C ALA A 32 -5.51 -6.76 5.12
N GLY A 33 -5.94 -7.86 5.71
CA GLY A 33 -6.15 -7.91 7.15
C GLY A 33 -4.82 -8.03 7.89
N PRO A 34 -4.87 -8.05 9.23
CA PRO A 34 -3.64 -8.17 10.03
C PRO A 34 -2.85 -9.42 9.65
N GLY A 35 -1.58 -9.24 9.34
CA GLY A 35 -0.70 -10.35 8.96
C GLY A 35 -0.85 -10.84 7.53
N GLU A 36 -1.74 -10.26 6.75
CA GLU A 36 -2.00 -10.68 5.38
C GLU A 36 -1.16 -9.93 4.37
N THR A 37 -1.03 -10.51 3.20
CA THR A 37 -0.30 -9.95 2.09
C THR A 37 -1.25 -9.73 0.93
N GLY A 38 -1.13 -8.57 0.27
CA GLY A 38 -1.90 -8.26 -0.91
C GLY A 38 -1.00 -7.96 -2.09
N VAL A 39 -1.57 -8.00 -3.28
CA VAL A 39 -0.86 -7.71 -4.52
C VAL A 39 -1.58 -6.58 -5.24
N LEU A 40 -0.80 -5.60 -5.72
CA LEU A 40 -1.33 -4.44 -6.42
C LEU A 40 -0.69 -4.34 -7.79
N PRO A 41 -1.46 -4.53 -8.87
CA PRO A 41 -0.94 -4.24 -10.20
C PRO A 41 -0.59 -2.76 -10.32
N ALA A 42 0.50 -2.46 -10.98
CA ALA A 42 0.93 -1.10 -11.25
C ALA A 42 1.18 -0.92 -12.74
N GLU A 43 0.99 0.29 -13.23
CA GLU A 43 1.18 0.61 -14.64
C GLU A 43 2.56 1.16 -14.93
N SER A 44 3.28 1.57 -13.89
CA SER A 44 4.54 2.25 -14.05
C SER A 44 5.48 1.81 -12.94
N VAL A 45 6.79 1.90 -13.20
CA VAL A 45 7.80 1.57 -12.21
C VAL A 45 7.70 2.50 -10.99
N ARG A 46 7.35 3.75 -11.22
CA ARG A 46 7.14 4.72 -10.14
C ARG A 46 5.66 4.91 -9.91
N TYR A 47 5.29 5.02 -8.65
CA TYR A 47 3.89 5.14 -8.25
C TYR A 47 3.80 5.82 -6.90
N ASP A 48 2.61 6.30 -6.58
CA ASP A 48 2.28 6.79 -5.25
C ASP A 48 1.41 5.74 -4.58
N ILE A 49 1.63 5.51 -3.30
CA ILE A 49 0.79 4.58 -2.55
C ILE A 49 0.22 5.26 -1.32
N TYR A 50 -1.08 5.02 -1.12
CA TYR A 50 -1.80 5.46 0.07
C TYR A 50 -2.29 4.23 0.80
N LEU A 51 -2.03 4.18 2.10
CA LEU A 51 -2.54 3.12 2.96
C LEU A 51 -3.59 3.72 3.87
N ARG A 52 -4.78 3.12 3.83
CA ARG A 52 -5.94 3.63 4.57
C ARG A 52 -6.40 2.60 5.59
N ASN A 53 -6.89 3.10 6.72
CA ASN A 53 -7.59 2.25 7.67
C ASN A 53 -8.81 1.67 6.97
N GLY A 54 -8.93 0.35 6.93
CA GLY A 54 -9.99 -0.32 6.19
C GLY A 54 -11.38 -0.11 6.77
N ALA A 55 -11.47 0.34 8.01
CA ALA A 55 -12.76 0.60 8.66
C ALA A 55 -13.21 2.06 8.50
N THR A 56 -12.26 3.00 8.54
CA THR A 56 -12.60 4.42 8.53
C THR A 56 -12.32 5.12 7.21
N GLY A 57 -11.44 4.55 6.39
CA GLY A 57 -11.00 5.17 5.14
C GLY A 57 -9.94 6.25 5.32
N TRP A 58 -9.50 6.50 6.54
CA TRP A 58 -8.49 7.54 6.78
C TRP A 58 -7.11 7.07 6.33
N VAL A 59 -6.36 7.98 5.73
CA VAL A 59 -4.97 7.69 5.34
C VAL A 59 -4.12 7.58 6.60
N ILE A 60 -3.46 6.44 6.75
CA ILE A 60 -2.60 6.20 7.92
C ILE A 60 -1.13 6.22 7.55
N ALA A 61 -0.81 6.03 6.28
CA ALA A 61 0.56 6.12 5.78
C ALA A 61 0.50 6.33 4.28
N ARG A 62 1.56 6.94 3.73
CA ARG A 62 1.66 7.11 2.29
C ARG A 62 3.12 7.19 1.90
N GLN A 63 3.41 6.86 0.66
CA GLN A 63 4.74 7.01 0.10
C GLN A 63 4.59 7.49 -1.33
N MET A 64 5.21 8.62 -1.62
CA MET A 64 5.10 9.25 -2.93
C MET A 64 6.34 8.88 -3.76
N ASP A 65 6.13 8.75 -5.07
CA ASP A 65 7.20 8.50 -6.03
C ASP A 65 8.05 7.30 -5.63
N SER A 66 7.38 6.19 -5.34
CA SER A 66 8.03 4.97 -4.89
C SER A 66 8.38 4.09 -6.07
N GLU A 67 9.49 3.36 -5.96
CA GLU A 67 9.88 2.34 -6.93
C GLU A 67 9.94 0.95 -6.30
N ALA A 68 9.51 0.82 -5.05
CA ALA A 68 9.59 -0.45 -4.34
C ALA A 68 8.63 -1.47 -4.94
N LYS A 69 9.10 -2.70 -5.09
CA LYS A 69 8.25 -3.80 -5.56
C LYS A 69 7.61 -4.56 -4.41
N SER A 70 8.05 -4.30 -3.19
CA SER A 70 7.52 -4.90 -1.99
C SER A 70 7.53 -3.85 -0.89
N LEU A 71 6.39 -3.72 -0.21
CA LEU A 71 6.21 -2.74 0.85
C LEU A 71 5.67 -3.45 2.06
N THR A 72 6.14 -3.03 3.24
CA THR A 72 5.66 -3.57 4.50
C THR A 72 5.19 -2.43 5.37
N LEU A 73 3.98 -2.56 5.92
CA LEU A 73 3.46 -1.59 6.88
C LEU A 73 3.67 -2.15 8.29
N ILE A 74 4.39 -1.39 9.11
CA ILE A 74 4.63 -1.73 10.51
C ILE A 74 4.21 -0.56 11.39
N ARG A 75 4.10 -0.84 12.67
CA ARG A 75 3.94 0.21 13.67
C ARG A 75 5.28 0.38 14.38
N LEU A 76 5.86 1.58 14.26
CA LEU A 76 7.13 1.90 14.86
C LEU A 76 6.96 3.11 15.75
N ASN A 77 7.25 2.95 17.05
CA ASN A 77 7.08 4.02 18.03
C ASN A 77 5.67 4.64 17.99
N GLY A 78 4.67 3.78 17.84
CA GLY A 78 3.27 4.22 17.82
C GLY A 78 2.81 4.81 16.50
N LYS A 79 3.66 4.81 15.48
CA LYS A 79 3.31 5.39 14.16
C LYS A 79 3.30 4.31 13.09
N TYR A 80 2.37 4.42 12.16
CA TYR A 80 2.34 3.54 11.00
C TYR A 80 3.44 3.96 10.03
N THR A 81 4.29 3.02 9.69
CA THR A 81 5.49 3.29 8.90
C THR A 81 5.62 2.28 7.76
N ILE A 82 5.91 2.77 6.56
CA ILE A 82 6.18 1.92 5.40
C ILE A 82 7.69 1.66 5.34
N THR A 83 8.06 0.38 5.23
CA THR A 83 9.47 0.00 5.12
C THR A 83 9.75 -0.77 3.85
#